data_036397696716775d3cabe758252bd816
#
_entry.id   036397696716775d3cabe758252bd816
#
_cell.length_a   1.000
_cell.length_b   1.000
_cell.length_c   1.000
_cell.angle_alpha   90.00
_cell.angle_beta   90.00
_cell.angle_gamma   90.00
#
_symmetry.space_group_name_H-M   'P 1'
#
loop_
_entity.id
_entity.type
_entity.pdbx_description
1 polymer ?
#
loop_
_entity_poly.entity_id
_entity_poly.type
_entity_poly.pdbx_seq_one_letter_code
_entity_poly.pdbx_strand_id
1 'polypeptide(L)'
;MIIYVFDGSFEGFLTAIYDSYYSHKPTKIISRDNYDSSLNLIDEFINIDTDELKSNKVNTAIKKDFSKASLIHIYNCTLSSYEDIYTLLYKFIVLGFKLKKELDSHLHNDIVIEVLKISRKVSLESHRFLGFIRFKNLQENFYYSSIEPDHNILPLIGSHFSSRFKNQHFIIHDIKRQIAIFSTNGKWIIGDFTNSDGKNLLNHNKDNIYADLWRTYFDSTTIKERTNTKLQKRMMPSRYWNQLTEIE
;
A
#
# COMPACT_ATOMS: atom_id res chain seq x y z
N MET A 1 -24.66 9.24 -14.98
CA MET A 1 -24.35 7.97 -14.25
C MET A 1 -24.40 8.25 -12.76
N ILE A 2 -24.74 7.24 -11.89
CA ILE A 2 -24.71 7.45 -10.44
C ILE A 2 -23.31 7.14 -9.92
N ILE A 3 -22.68 8.11 -9.27
CA ILE A 3 -21.32 8.02 -8.73
C ILE A 3 -21.39 8.26 -7.22
N TYR A 4 -20.93 7.28 -6.44
CA TYR A 4 -20.79 7.44 -4.99
C TYR A 4 -19.43 8.03 -4.67
N VAL A 5 -19.43 9.08 -3.85
CA VAL A 5 -18.21 9.75 -3.35
C VAL A 5 -18.14 9.57 -1.84
N PHE A 6 -17.06 8.98 -1.34
CA PHE A 6 -16.85 8.73 0.09
C PHE A 6 -15.52 9.36 0.57
N ASP A 7 -15.30 9.39 1.87
CA ASP A 7 -14.16 10.08 2.52
C ASP A 7 -12.78 9.41 2.31
N GLY A 8 -12.71 8.29 1.61
CA GLY A 8 -11.47 7.52 1.38
C GLY A 8 -11.19 6.48 2.47
N SER A 9 -11.92 6.47 3.58
CA SER A 9 -11.78 5.46 4.64
C SER A 9 -12.35 4.11 4.23
N PHE A 10 -11.86 3.03 4.83
CA PHE A 10 -12.41 1.71 4.57
C PHE A 10 -13.88 1.60 5.06
N GLU A 11 -14.18 2.22 6.18
CA GLU A 11 -15.53 2.31 6.76
C GLU A 11 -16.50 3.06 5.84
N GLY A 12 -16.05 4.17 5.23
CA GLY A 12 -16.82 4.92 4.24
C GLY A 12 -17.10 4.09 2.98
N PHE A 13 -16.10 3.34 2.50
CA PHE A 13 -16.30 2.41 1.39
C PHE A 13 -17.32 1.31 1.71
N LEU A 14 -17.24 0.71 2.90
CA LEU A 14 -18.23 -0.30 3.34
C LEU A 14 -19.63 0.30 3.51
N THR A 15 -19.72 1.56 3.96
CA THR A 15 -21.00 2.28 4.01
C THR A 15 -21.58 2.46 2.61
N ALA A 16 -20.75 2.83 1.62
CA ALA A 16 -21.18 2.93 0.22
C ALA A 16 -21.70 1.59 -0.32
N ILE A 17 -21.07 0.47 0.03
CA ILE A 17 -21.56 -0.86 -0.31
C ILE A 17 -22.93 -1.12 0.34
N TYR A 18 -23.10 -0.81 1.62
CA TYR A 18 -24.39 -0.97 2.30
C TYR A 18 -25.49 -0.19 1.59
N ASP A 19 -25.25 1.10 1.33
CA ASP A 19 -26.23 1.97 0.71
C ASP A 19 -26.57 1.55 -0.73
N SER A 20 -25.64 0.93 -1.45
CA SER A 20 -25.88 0.37 -2.79
C SER A 20 -26.94 -0.74 -2.83
N TYR A 21 -27.20 -1.42 -1.70
CA TYR A 21 -28.24 -2.45 -1.59
C TYR A 21 -29.60 -1.89 -1.22
N TYR A 22 -29.64 -0.75 -0.51
CA TYR A 22 -30.88 -0.17 0.02
C TYR A 22 -31.34 1.10 -0.70
N SER A 23 -30.49 1.69 -1.54
CA SER A 23 -30.79 2.89 -2.28
C SER A 23 -30.57 2.67 -3.80
N HIS A 24 -29.64 3.40 -4.39
CA HIS A 24 -29.33 3.33 -5.82
C HIS A 24 -28.03 2.55 -6.03
N LYS A 25 -28.01 1.70 -7.05
CA LYS A 25 -26.76 1.01 -7.44
C LYS A 25 -25.82 1.97 -8.13
N PRO A 26 -24.62 2.24 -7.57
CA PRO A 26 -23.68 3.13 -8.22
C PRO A 26 -23.05 2.47 -9.46
N THR A 27 -22.77 3.28 -10.46
CA THR A 27 -21.96 2.90 -11.61
C THR A 27 -20.46 2.95 -11.26
N LYS A 28 -20.08 3.96 -10.44
CA LYS A 28 -18.73 4.15 -9.91
C LYS A 28 -18.77 4.45 -8.40
N ILE A 29 -17.67 4.06 -7.72
CA ILE A 29 -17.39 4.47 -6.34
C ILE A 29 -15.98 5.06 -6.34
N ILE A 30 -15.84 6.31 -5.90
CA ILE A 30 -14.58 7.05 -5.87
C ILE A 30 -14.35 7.63 -4.47
N SER A 31 -13.08 7.72 -4.07
CA SER A 31 -12.73 8.47 -2.86
C SER A 31 -12.73 9.97 -3.16
N ARG A 32 -12.98 10.78 -2.13
CA ARG A 32 -12.98 12.25 -2.24
C ARG A 32 -11.65 12.80 -2.74
N ASP A 33 -10.54 12.15 -2.42
CA ASP A 33 -9.21 12.55 -2.89
C ASP A 33 -9.03 12.39 -4.40
N ASN A 34 -9.79 11.49 -5.02
CA ASN A 34 -9.79 11.24 -6.47
C ASN A 34 -10.97 11.94 -7.18
N TYR A 35 -11.69 12.80 -6.46
CA TYR A 35 -12.79 13.55 -7.03
C TYR A 35 -12.26 14.73 -7.84
N ASP A 36 -12.43 14.66 -9.16
CA ASP A 36 -12.18 15.79 -10.07
C ASP A 36 -13.50 16.48 -10.43
N SER A 37 -13.64 17.74 -10.02
CA SER A 37 -14.83 18.56 -10.30
C SER A 37 -15.05 18.87 -11.79
N SER A 38 -14.10 18.52 -12.65
CA SER A 38 -14.24 18.64 -14.12
C SER A 38 -15.06 17.49 -14.73
N LEU A 39 -15.46 16.50 -13.94
CA LEU A 39 -16.26 15.37 -14.37
C LEU A 39 -17.67 15.82 -14.74
N ASN A 40 -18.12 15.40 -15.89
CA ASN A 40 -19.33 15.70 -16.67
C ASN A 40 -20.56 16.20 -15.90
N LEU A 41 -21.15 17.31 -16.35
CA LEU A 41 -22.42 17.89 -15.90
C LEU A 41 -23.65 16.95 -15.96
N ILE A 42 -23.49 15.73 -16.50
CA ILE A 42 -24.56 14.74 -16.69
C ILE A 42 -24.54 13.66 -15.58
N ASP A 43 -23.48 13.60 -14.75
CA ASP A 43 -23.32 12.59 -13.72
C ASP A 43 -23.95 13.05 -12.40
N GLU A 44 -24.68 12.14 -11.75
CA GLU A 44 -25.25 12.35 -10.43
C GLU A 44 -24.26 11.87 -9.38
N PHE A 45 -23.76 12.80 -8.56
CA PHE A 45 -22.84 12.53 -7.46
C PHE A 45 -23.62 12.44 -6.16
N ILE A 46 -23.47 11.30 -5.48
CA ILE A 46 -24.05 11.05 -4.16
C ILE A 46 -22.93 10.95 -3.13
N ASN A 47 -22.86 11.91 -2.23
CA ASN A 47 -21.91 11.86 -1.11
C ASN A 47 -22.35 10.81 -0.09
N ILE A 48 -21.44 9.95 0.29
CA ILE A 48 -21.65 8.91 1.30
C ILE A 48 -20.93 9.34 2.57
N ASP A 49 -21.73 9.65 3.60
CA ASP A 49 -21.19 9.90 4.93
C ASP A 49 -20.93 8.58 5.64
N THR A 50 -19.77 8.46 6.26
CA THR A 50 -19.37 7.23 6.95
C THR A 50 -20.28 6.93 8.12
N ASP A 51 -20.89 5.75 8.11
CA ASP A 51 -21.77 5.23 9.15
C ASP A 51 -21.17 3.93 9.72
N GLU A 52 -20.77 3.97 10.98
CA GLU A 52 -20.14 2.86 11.67
C GLU A 52 -21.06 1.63 11.78
N LEU A 53 -22.37 1.80 11.96
CA LEU A 53 -23.31 0.68 12.06
C LEU A 53 -23.49 -0.02 10.73
N LYS A 54 -23.57 0.74 9.63
CA LYS A 54 -23.67 0.20 8.27
C LYS A 54 -22.39 -0.52 7.87
N SER A 55 -21.24 0.11 8.08
CA SER A 55 -19.94 -0.46 7.77
C SER A 55 -19.66 -1.75 8.53
N ASN A 56 -19.99 -1.80 9.82
CA ASN A 56 -19.84 -2.98 10.65
C ASN A 56 -20.72 -4.15 10.19
N LYS A 57 -21.94 -3.90 9.72
CA LYS A 57 -22.81 -4.95 9.15
C LYS A 57 -22.18 -5.58 7.92
N VAL A 58 -21.66 -4.75 6.99
CA VAL A 58 -21.00 -5.24 5.76
C VAL A 58 -19.71 -5.98 6.11
N ASN A 59 -18.88 -5.43 7.00
CA ASN A 59 -17.64 -6.07 7.45
C ASN A 59 -17.89 -7.45 8.06
N THR A 60 -18.91 -7.57 8.91
CA THR A 60 -19.29 -8.84 9.52
C THR A 60 -19.78 -9.85 8.47
N ALA A 61 -20.57 -9.42 7.49
CA ALA A 61 -21.03 -10.26 6.41
C ALA A 61 -19.87 -10.75 5.53
N ILE A 62 -18.94 -9.85 5.16
CA ILE A 62 -17.73 -10.20 4.41
C ILE A 62 -16.88 -11.22 5.18
N LYS A 63 -16.61 -10.99 6.46
CA LYS A 63 -15.83 -11.93 7.29
C LYS A 63 -16.45 -13.29 7.43
N LYS A 64 -17.79 -13.37 7.43
CA LYS A 64 -18.53 -14.62 7.52
C LYS A 64 -18.55 -15.42 6.21
N ASP A 65 -18.80 -14.73 5.11
CA ASP A 65 -19.12 -15.39 3.83
C ASP A 65 -17.91 -15.58 2.92
N PHE A 66 -16.83 -14.79 3.08
CA PHE A 66 -15.67 -14.81 2.20
C PHE A 66 -14.56 -15.72 2.74
N SER A 67 -13.68 -16.17 1.85
CA SER A 67 -12.46 -16.88 2.22
C SER A 67 -11.44 -15.94 2.86
N LYS A 68 -10.47 -16.48 3.61
CA LYS A 68 -9.32 -15.68 4.11
C LYS A 68 -8.51 -15.08 2.96
N ALA A 69 -8.41 -15.77 1.83
CA ALA A 69 -7.70 -15.27 0.66
C ALA A 69 -8.42 -14.06 0.06
N SER A 70 -9.75 -14.12 -0.11
CA SER A 70 -10.55 -12.98 -0.57
C SER A 70 -10.38 -11.76 0.33
N LEU A 71 -10.33 -11.93 1.65
CA LEU A 71 -10.09 -10.83 2.59
C LEU A 71 -8.72 -10.17 2.39
N ILE A 72 -7.68 -10.99 2.17
CA ILE A 72 -6.32 -10.49 1.85
C ILE A 72 -6.34 -9.75 0.51
N HIS A 73 -7.03 -10.26 -0.50
CA HIS A 73 -7.13 -9.61 -1.80
C HIS A 73 -7.84 -8.25 -1.71
N ILE A 74 -8.94 -8.15 -0.97
CA ILE A 74 -9.63 -6.89 -0.71
C ILE A 74 -8.68 -5.92 -0.04
N TYR A 75 -8.02 -6.32 1.06
CA TYR A 75 -7.10 -5.47 1.80
C TYR A 75 -5.93 -4.98 0.94
N ASN A 76 -5.26 -5.87 0.20
CA ASN A 76 -4.18 -5.46 -0.69
C ASN A 76 -4.65 -4.48 -1.76
N CYS A 77 -5.84 -4.69 -2.30
CA CYS A 77 -6.40 -3.79 -3.31
C CYS A 77 -6.72 -2.40 -2.76
N THR A 78 -7.17 -2.26 -1.50
CA THR A 78 -7.35 -0.93 -0.90
C THR A 78 -6.04 -0.16 -0.73
N LEU A 79 -4.91 -0.85 -0.69
CA LEU A 79 -3.57 -0.26 -0.62
C LEU A 79 -3.00 0.09 -2.00
N SER A 80 -3.68 -0.28 -3.09
CA SER A 80 -3.20 -0.04 -4.44
C SER A 80 -3.41 1.42 -4.86
N SER A 81 -2.57 1.89 -5.81
CA SER A 81 -2.69 3.20 -6.43
C SER A 81 -3.52 3.19 -7.73
N TYR A 82 -4.31 2.15 -7.96
CA TYR A 82 -5.20 2.11 -9.13
C TYR A 82 -6.40 3.04 -8.92
N GLU A 83 -6.67 3.88 -9.92
CA GLU A 83 -7.66 4.94 -9.85
C GLU A 83 -9.09 4.43 -9.59
N ASP A 84 -9.52 3.40 -10.31
CA ASP A 84 -10.88 2.83 -10.21
C ASP A 84 -10.97 1.64 -9.23
N ILE A 85 -10.06 1.54 -8.28
CA ILE A 85 -9.96 0.37 -7.40
C ILE A 85 -11.23 0.12 -6.59
N TYR A 86 -11.88 1.16 -6.08
CA TYR A 86 -13.09 1.02 -5.26
C TYR A 86 -14.29 0.57 -6.08
N THR A 87 -14.39 0.98 -7.34
CA THR A 87 -15.39 0.47 -8.28
C THR A 87 -15.18 -1.02 -8.58
N LEU A 88 -13.93 -1.44 -8.78
CA LEU A 88 -13.58 -2.83 -8.98
C LEU A 88 -13.87 -3.68 -7.73
N LEU A 89 -13.47 -3.20 -6.55
CA LEU A 89 -13.73 -3.86 -5.27
C LEU A 89 -15.23 -3.97 -4.97
N TYR A 90 -16.01 -2.95 -5.28
CA TYR A 90 -17.46 -3.00 -5.16
C TYR A 90 -18.04 -4.17 -5.98
N LYS A 91 -17.67 -4.26 -7.26
CA LYS A 91 -18.12 -5.37 -8.13
C LYS A 91 -17.66 -6.73 -7.60
N PHE A 92 -16.42 -6.82 -7.11
CA PHE A 92 -15.86 -8.04 -6.53
C PHE A 92 -16.63 -8.48 -5.26
N ILE A 93 -16.93 -7.54 -4.36
CA ILE A 93 -17.66 -7.83 -3.12
C ILE A 93 -19.12 -8.22 -3.41
N VAL A 94 -19.79 -7.53 -4.33
CA VAL A 94 -21.15 -7.89 -4.76
C VAL A 94 -21.18 -9.30 -5.38
N LEU A 95 -20.18 -9.64 -6.19
CA LEU A 95 -20.03 -11.00 -6.73
C LEU A 95 -19.73 -12.01 -5.59
N GLY A 96 -18.91 -11.62 -4.63
CA GLY A 96 -18.54 -12.45 -3.49
C GLY A 96 -19.71 -12.81 -2.59
N PHE A 97 -20.68 -11.94 -2.39
CA PHE A 97 -21.91 -12.29 -1.65
C PHE A 97 -22.75 -13.37 -2.36
N LYS A 98 -22.60 -13.52 -3.68
CA LYS A 98 -23.28 -14.59 -4.44
C LYS A 98 -22.49 -15.91 -4.40
N LEU A 99 -21.16 -15.84 -4.57
CA LEU A 99 -20.27 -16.99 -4.70
C LEU A 99 -19.65 -17.45 -3.37
N LYS A 100 -19.70 -16.59 -2.34
CA LYS A 100 -19.18 -16.84 -1.00
C LYS A 100 -17.70 -17.29 -1.06
N LYS A 101 -17.37 -18.38 -0.37
CA LYS A 101 -15.99 -18.93 -0.27
C LYS A 101 -15.41 -19.41 -1.59
N GLU A 102 -16.23 -19.60 -2.62
CA GLU A 102 -15.79 -20.05 -3.93
C GLU A 102 -15.34 -18.91 -4.85
N LEU A 103 -15.48 -17.66 -4.40
CA LEU A 103 -15.16 -16.46 -5.19
C LEU A 103 -13.77 -16.52 -5.85
N ASP A 104 -12.74 -16.92 -5.09
CA ASP A 104 -11.34 -16.96 -5.56
C ASP A 104 -11.08 -18.04 -6.62
N SER A 105 -11.95 -19.05 -6.73
CA SER A 105 -11.83 -20.14 -7.72
C SER A 105 -12.42 -19.75 -9.09
N HIS A 106 -13.18 -18.66 -9.17
CA HIS A 106 -13.84 -18.23 -10.42
C HIS A 106 -12.87 -17.47 -11.35
N LEU A 107 -11.77 -18.14 -11.75
CA LEU A 107 -10.71 -17.57 -12.57
C LEU A 107 -11.09 -17.28 -14.04
N HIS A 108 -12.32 -17.54 -14.43
CA HIS A 108 -12.89 -17.15 -15.73
C HIS A 108 -13.60 -15.78 -15.68
N ASN A 109 -13.77 -15.20 -14.50
CA ASN A 109 -14.42 -13.91 -14.34
C ASN A 109 -13.39 -12.77 -14.32
N ASP A 110 -13.53 -11.79 -15.22
CA ASP A 110 -12.59 -10.68 -15.40
C ASP A 110 -12.40 -9.86 -14.12
N ILE A 111 -13.48 -9.66 -13.32
CA ILE A 111 -13.41 -8.94 -12.05
C ILE A 111 -12.50 -9.66 -11.06
N VAL A 112 -12.66 -10.99 -10.95
CA VAL A 112 -11.84 -11.83 -10.06
C VAL A 112 -10.39 -11.79 -10.51
N ILE A 113 -10.13 -12.03 -11.81
CA ILE A 113 -8.77 -12.01 -12.37
C ILE A 113 -8.09 -10.67 -12.08
N GLU A 114 -8.78 -9.56 -12.28
CA GLU A 114 -8.18 -8.22 -12.11
C GLU A 114 -7.87 -7.92 -10.65
N VAL A 115 -8.77 -8.25 -9.70
CA VAL A 115 -8.51 -8.14 -8.26
C VAL A 115 -7.31 -8.98 -7.84
N LEU A 116 -7.22 -10.23 -8.32
CA LEU A 116 -6.08 -11.11 -8.02
C LEU A 116 -4.76 -10.55 -8.56
N LYS A 117 -4.76 -10.00 -9.78
CA LYS A 117 -3.57 -9.38 -10.39
C LYS A 117 -3.10 -8.16 -9.59
N ILE A 118 -4.03 -7.26 -9.20
CA ILE A 118 -3.70 -6.07 -8.43
C ILE A 118 -3.18 -6.45 -7.05
N SER A 119 -3.90 -7.32 -6.33
CA SER A 119 -3.47 -7.83 -5.03
C SER A 119 -2.07 -8.44 -5.07
N ARG A 120 -1.78 -9.23 -6.12
CA ARG A 120 -0.45 -9.83 -6.32
C ARG A 120 0.63 -8.77 -6.56
N LYS A 121 0.35 -7.69 -7.31
CA LYS A 121 1.32 -6.60 -7.54
C LYS A 121 1.68 -5.91 -6.23
N VAL A 122 0.68 -5.55 -5.41
CA VAL A 122 0.89 -4.94 -4.09
C VAL A 122 1.71 -5.86 -3.18
N SER A 123 1.35 -7.15 -3.11
CA SER A 123 2.06 -8.14 -2.30
C SER A 123 3.50 -8.34 -2.76
N LEU A 124 3.75 -8.43 -4.06
CA LEU A 124 5.11 -8.57 -4.61
C LEU A 124 5.96 -7.32 -4.35
N GLU A 125 5.37 -6.13 -4.43
CA GLU A 125 6.08 -4.90 -4.12
C GLU A 125 6.47 -4.86 -2.65
N SER A 126 5.53 -5.10 -1.74
CA SER A 126 5.83 -5.15 -0.30
C SER A 126 6.95 -6.16 0.02
N HIS A 127 6.89 -7.37 -0.58
CA HIS A 127 7.93 -8.38 -0.39
C HIS A 127 9.30 -7.92 -0.89
N ARG A 128 9.38 -7.24 -2.04
CA ARG A 128 10.64 -6.68 -2.56
C ARG A 128 11.22 -5.62 -1.63
N PHE A 129 10.40 -4.74 -1.09
CA PHE A 129 10.84 -3.71 -0.17
C PHE A 129 11.38 -4.25 1.16
N LEU A 130 11.05 -5.46 1.57
CA LEU A 130 11.72 -6.11 2.71
C LEU A 130 13.23 -6.26 2.49
N GLY A 131 13.67 -6.36 1.24
CA GLY A 131 15.11 -6.45 0.87
C GLY A 131 15.71 -5.13 0.38
N PHE A 132 14.88 -4.15 -0.05
CA PHE A 132 15.38 -2.91 -0.67
C PHE A 132 15.58 -1.77 0.32
N ILE A 133 14.91 -1.78 1.45
CA ILE A 133 15.01 -0.71 2.45
C ILE A 133 16.44 -0.63 2.99
N ARG A 134 17.03 0.58 2.90
CA ARG A 134 18.36 0.92 3.43
C ARG A 134 18.20 1.94 4.53
N PHE A 135 18.62 1.58 5.73
CA PHE A 135 18.56 2.45 6.88
C PHE A 135 19.84 3.27 7.02
N LYS A 136 19.70 4.57 7.23
CA LYS A 136 20.76 5.48 7.64
C LYS A 136 20.69 5.63 9.16
N ASN A 137 21.82 5.48 9.83
CA ASN A 137 21.91 5.75 11.27
C ASN A 137 21.95 7.27 11.46
N LEU A 138 21.00 7.83 12.19
CA LEU A 138 20.95 9.27 12.48
C LEU A 138 21.60 9.60 13.83
N GLN A 139 21.40 8.76 14.82
CA GLN A 139 21.93 8.87 16.18
C GLN A 139 21.98 7.47 16.79
N GLU A 140 22.53 7.35 17.99
CA GLU A 140 22.53 6.08 18.71
C GLU A 140 21.13 5.49 18.79
N ASN A 141 20.96 4.29 18.24
CA ASN A 141 19.69 3.54 18.16
C ASN A 141 18.54 4.20 17.39
N PHE A 142 18.79 5.22 16.53
CA PHE A 142 17.77 5.84 15.71
C PHE A 142 18.10 5.78 14.22
N TYR A 143 17.21 5.19 13.44
CA TYR A 143 17.40 4.86 12.04
C TYR A 143 16.32 5.49 11.15
N TYR A 144 16.72 5.92 9.96
CA TYR A 144 15.80 6.49 8.98
C TYR A 144 16.01 5.82 7.63
N SER A 145 14.91 5.55 6.93
CA SER A 145 14.90 5.13 5.54
C SER A 145 13.81 5.84 4.76
N SER A 146 14.10 6.22 3.53
CA SER A 146 13.13 6.75 2.58
C SER A 146 12.83 5.72 1.49
N ILE A 147 11.58 5.66 1.05
CA ILE A 147 11.11 4.77 -0.02
C ILE A 147 10.12 5.50 -0.93
N GLU A 148 10.01 5.05 -2.17
CA GLU A 148 9.04 5.56 -3.16
C GLU A 148 8.30 4.37 -3.82
N PRO A 149 7.45 3.65 -3.11
CA PRO A 149 6.72 2.54 -3.69
C PRO A 149 5.57 3.01 -4.60
N ASP A 150 5.19 2.17 -5.57
CA ASP A 150 4.02 2.42 -6.40
C ASP A 150 2.73 2.37 -5.57
N HIS A 151 2.62 1.40 -4.65
CA HIS A 151 1.46 1.17 -3.78
C HIS A 151 1.75 1.57 -2.32
N ASN A 152 0.71 1.77 -1.51
CA ASN A 152 0.86 2.02 -0.08
C ASN A 152 1.23 0.72 0.66
N ILE A 153 2.52 0.39 0.68
CA ILE A 153 3.00 -0.85 1.30
C ILE A 153 3.37 -0.73 2.78
N LEU A 154 3.35 0.47 3.35
CA LEU A 154 3.76 0.68 4.74
C LEU A 154 3.02 -0.25 5.72
N PRO A 155 1.67 -0.43 5.63
CA PRO A 155 0.96 -1.34 6.52
C PRO A 155 1.40 -2.81 6.41
N LEU A 156 1.93 -3.22 5.25
CA LEU A 156 2.35 -4.59 4.98
C LEU A 156 3.76 -4.89 5.50
N ILE A 157 4.64 -3.88 5.59
CA ILE A 157 6.04 -4.06 5.97
C ILE A 157 6.31 -3.69 7.44
N GLY A 158 5.43 -2.91 8.08
CA GLY A 158 5.64 -2.38 9.43
C GLY A 158 5.94 -3.46 10.46
N SER A 159 5.17 -4.53 10.48
CA SER A 159 5.36 -5.64 11.43
C SER A 159 6.71 -6.36 11.26
N HIS A 160 7.19 -6.52 10.02
CA HIS A 160 8.47 -7.16 9.73
C HIS A 160 9.63 -6.36 10.34
N PHE A 161 9.68 -5.04 10.04
CA PHE A 161 10.78 -4.20 10.54
C PHE A 161 10.69 -3.94 12.03
N SER A 162 9.49 -3.78 12.58
CA SER A 162 9.27 -3.63 14.02
C SER A 162 9.75 -4.86 14.81
N SER A 163 9.55 -6.05 14.28
CA SER A 163 10.08 -7.28 14.90
C SER A 163 11.59 -7.40 14.77
N ARG A 164 12.18 -6.97 13.65
CA ARG A 164 13.62 -7.04 13.37
C ARG A 164 14.43 -6.02 14.17
N PHE A 165 13.88 -4.82 14.35
CA PHE A 165 14.49 -3.69 15.07
C PHE A 165 13.85 -3.46 16.44
N LYS A 166 13.58 -4.55 17.17
CA LYS A 166 12.77 -4.55 18.39
C LYS A 166 13.23 -3.56 19.46
N ASN A 167 14.54 -3.35 19.59
CA ASN A 167 15.16 -2.49 20.62
C ASN A 167 15.66 -1.15 20.04
N GLN A 168 15.25 -0.80 18.84
CA GLN A 168 15.73 0.38 18.12
C GLN A 168 14.54 1.24 17.69
N HIS A 169 14.82 2.51 17.48
CA HIS A 169 13.86 3.46 16.94
C HIS A 169 14.10 3.61 15.44
N PHE A 170 13.04 3.59 14.64
CA PHE A 170 13.20 3.83 13.22
C PHE A 170 12.01 4.54 12.60
N ILE A 171 12.31 5.22 11.48
CA ILE A 171 11.31 5.82 10.58
C ILE A 171 11.50 5.21 9.19
N ILE A 172 10.40 4.75 8.57
CA ILE A 172 10.35 4.40 7.15
C ILE A 172 9.40 5.38 6.47
N HIS A 173 9.93 6.28 5.66
CA HIS A 173 9.21 7.40 5.05
C HIS A 173 8.83 7.07 3.61
N ASP A 174 7.55 7.02 3.29
CA ASP A 174 7.02 7.03 1.93
C ASP A 174 6.97 8.47 1.42
N ILE A 175 7.98 8.85 0.64
CA ILE A 175 8.15 10.22 0.12
C ILE A 175 6.98 10.63 -0.77
N LYS A 176 6.44 9.68 -1.54
CA LYS A 176 5.36 9.93 -2.49
C LYS A 176 4.05 10.29 -1.80
N ARG A 177 3.74 9.61 -0.68
CA ARG A 177 2.50 9.81 0.07
C ARG A 177 2.65 10.74 1.27
N GLN A 178 3.88 11.13 1.59
CA GLN A 178 4.22 11.95 2.74
C GLN A 178 3.68 11.37 4.06
N ILE A 179 3.82 10.06 4.21
CA ILE A 179 3.49 9.30 5.41
C ILE A 179 4.68 8.45 5.84
N ALA A 180 4.76 8.10 7.11
CA ALA A 180 5.84 7.25 7.58
C ALA A 180 5.38 6.23 8.63
N ILE A 181 6.11 5.11 8.71
CA ILE A 181 6.11 4.26 9.88
C ILE A 181 7.03 4.89 10.93
N PHE A 182 6.52 5.06 12.13
CA PHE A 182 7.28 5.39 13.33
C PHE A 182 7.32 4.17 14.23
N SER A 183 8.50 3.69 14.57
CA SER A 183 8.65 2.51 15.43
C SER A 183 9.51 2.79 16.64
N THR A 184 9.02 2.31 17.78
CA THR A 184 9.69 2.42 19.08
C THR A 184 9.39 1.18 19.89
N ASN A 185 10.46 0.52 20.42
CA ASN A 185 10.33 -0.65 21.29
C ASN A 185 9.42 -1.76 20.74
N GLY A 186 9.54 -2.06 19.45
CA GLY A 186 8.78 -3.11 18.79
C GLY A 186 7.30 -2.78 18.51
N LYS A 187 6.85 -1.58 18.85
CA LYS A 187 5.52 -1.04 18.47
C LYS A 187 5.69 -0.06 17.32
N TRP A 188 4.73 -0.01 16.42
CA TRP A 188 4.77 0.89 15.29
C TRP A 188 3.40 1.49 14.98
N ILE A 189 3.41 2.69 14.44
CA ILE A 189 2.24 3.42 13.94
C ILE A 189 2.56 4.03 12.57
N ILE A 190 1.54 4.38 11.81
CA ILE A 190 1.67 5.19 10.59
C ILE A 190 1.11 6.57 10.90
N GLY A 191 1.80 7.61 10.43
CA GLY A 191 1.36 8.99 10.57
C GLY A 191 1.90 9.85 9.42
N ASP A 192 1.42 11.08 9.35
CA ASP A 192 1.88 12.07 8.39
C ASP A 192 3.34 12.43 8.66
N PHE A 193 4.10 12.55 7.59
CA PHE A 193 5.52 12.90 7.64
C PHE A 193 5.93 13.53 6.33
N THR A 194 6.15 14.83 6.35
CA THR A 194 6.42 15.59 5.13
C THR A 194 7.85 15.39 4.60
N ASN A 195 8.05 15.68 3.32
CA ASN A 195 9.38 15.65 2.72
C ASN A 195 10.35 16.66 3.35
N SER A 196 9.83 17.77 3.92
CA SER A 196 10.63 18.73 4.69
C SER A 196 11.13 18.14 6.01
N ASP A 197 10.30 17.35 6.71
CA ASP A 197 10.70 16.69 7.95
C ASP A 197 11.84 15.68 7.69
N GLY A 198 11.72 14.90 6.62
CA GLY A 198 12.76 13.95 6.20
C GLY A 198 14.08 14.63 5.87
N LYS A 199 14.05 15.76 5.13
CA LYS A 199 15.25 16.55 4.83
C LYS A 199 15.89 17.14 6.08
N ASN A 200 15.09 17.66 7.00
CA ASN A 200 15.58 18.21 8.27
C ASN A 200 16.30 17.15 9.09
N LEU A 201 15.73 15.94 9.19
CA LEU A 201 16.38 14.83 9.90
C LEU A 201 17.73 14.45 9.28
N LEU A 202 17.84 14.44 7.96
CA LEU A 202 19.10 14.08 7.27
C LEU A 202 20.17 15.17 7.37
N ASN A 203 19.78 16.46 7.41
CA ASN A 203 20.74 17.57 7.48
C ASN A 203 21.48 17.64 8.82
N HIS A 204 20.93 17.08 9.87
CA HIS A 204 21.56 17.02 11.20
C HIS A 204 22.62 15.90 11.32
N ASN A 205 22.80 15.05 10.29
CA ASN A 205 23.69 13.91 10.37
C ASN A 205 24.58 13.78 9.12
N LYS A 206 25.89 14.01 9.27
CA LYS A 206 26.85 14.03 8.14
C LYS A 206 27.64 12.73 7.97
N ASP A 207 27.62 11.79 8.91
CA ASP A 207 28.48 10.62 8.88
C ASP A 207 27.72 9.38 8.39
N ASN A 208 28.09 8.90 7.20
CA ASN A 208 27.47 7.73 6.59
C ASN A 208 28.44 6.53 6.50
N ILE A 209 29.23 6.31 7.56
CA ILE A 209 30.27 5.25 7.64
C ILE A 209 29.69 3.87 7.24
N TYR A 210 28.46 3.57 7.62
CA TYR A 210 27.81 2.30 7.28
C TYR A 210 27.47 2.18 5.79
N ALA A 211 27.19 3.27 5.10
CA ALA A 211 26.96 3.25 3.65
C ALA A 211 28.25 2.92 2.90
N ASP A 212 29.38 3.51 3.32
CA ASP A 212 30.70 3.24 2.71
C ASP A 212 31.16 1.81 2.98
N LEU A 213 30.92 1.29 4.19
CA LEU A 213 31.17 -0.12 4.50
C LEU A 213 30.29 -1.05 3.66
N TRP A 214 29.02 -0.70 3.45
CA TRP A 214 28.13 -1.49 2.59
C TRP A 214 28.59 -1.49 1.13
N ARG A 215 29.00 -0.34 0.58
CA ARG A 215 29.56 -0.26 -0.78
C ARG A 215 30.81 -1.11 -0.92
N THR A 216 31.74 -0.99 0.03
CA THR A 216 32.97 -1.80 0.05
C THR A 216 32.68 -3.30 0.09
N TYR A 217 31.72 -3.71 0.93
CA TYR A 217 31.28 -5.10 1.00
C TYR A 217 30.65 -5.55 -0.32
N PHE A 218 29.75 -4.77 -0.88
CA PHE A 218 29.06 -5.07 -2.15
C PHE A 218 30.06 -5.25 -3.28
N ASP A 219 31.03 -4.34 -3.41
CA ASP A 219 32.07 -4.42 -4.43
C ASP A 219 32.99 -5.64 -4.24
N SER A 220 33.36 -5.94 -3.00
CA SER A 220 34.25 -7.07 -2.69
C SER A 220 33.59 -8.44 -2.91
N THR A 221 32.26 -8.53 -2.72
CA THR A 221 31.51 -9.79 -2.88
C THR A 221 30.91 -9.96 -4.27
N THR A 222 30.90 -8.91 -5.09
CA THR A 222 30.36 -8.95 -6.46
C THR A 222 31.27 -9.76 -7.39
N ILE A 223 30.74 -10.85 -7.93
CA ILE A 223 31.41 -11.66 -8.95
C ILE A 223 31.12 -11.04 -10.32
N LYS A 224 32.09 -10.32 -10.90
CA LYS A 224 31.95 -9.55 -12.16
C LYS A 224 31.46 -10.41 -13.32
N GLU A 225 31.92 -11.65 -13.44
CA GLU A 225 31.54 -12.59 -14.50
C GLU A 225 30.09 -13.04 -14.42
N ARG A 226 29.44 -12.88 -13.26
CA ARG A 226 28.02 -13.21 -13.03
C ARG A 226 27.10 -11.99 -13.10
N THR A 227 27.66 -10.82 -13.42
CA THR A 227 26.85 -9.60 -13.52
C THR A 227 25.84 -9.70 -14.66
N ASN A 228 24.55 -9.61 -14.35
CA ASN A 228 23.47 -9.64 -15.32
C ASN A 228 22.50 -8.49 -15.04
N THR A 229 22.79 -7.35 -15.68
CA THR A 229 22.01 -6.11 -15.50
C THR A 229 20.55 -6.24 -15.93
N LYS A 230 20.25 -7.11 -16.91
CA LYS A 230 18.87 -7.38 -17.35
C LYS A 230 18.08 -8.12 -16.28
N LEU A 231 18.70 -9.12 -15.66
CA LEU A 231 18.10 -9.86 -14.53
C LEU A 231 17.96 -8.97 -13.31
N GLN A 232 18.98 -8.15 -13.01
CA GLN A 232 18.97 -7.20 -11.90
C GLN A 232 17.78 -6.22 -12.05
N LYS A 233 17.60 -5.59 -13.21
CA LYS A 233 16.47 -4.69 -13.49
C LYS A 233 15.11 -5.38 -13.39
N ARG A 234 15.03 -6.67 -13.73
CA ARG A 234 13.80 -7.46 -13.61
C ARG A 234 13.44 -7.73 -12.14
N MET A 235 14.43 -8.06 -11.32
CA MET A 235 14.21 -8.40 -9.90
C MET A 235 14.09 -7.14 -9.04
N MET A 236 14.85 -6.10 -9.36
CA MET A 236 14.91 -4.81 -8.69
C MET A 236 14.73 -3.70 -9.74
N PRO A 237 13.49 -3.26 -10.00
CA PRO A 237 13.21 -2.22 -10.99
C PRO A 237 14.02 -0.93 -10.75
N SER A 238 14.55 -0.34 -11.83
CA SER A 238 15.44 0.82 -11.77
C SER A 238 14.83 2.05 -11.10
N ARG A 239 13.49 2.18 -11.07
CA ARG A 239 12.80 3.27 -10.37
C ARG A 239 13.03 3.29 -8.85
N TYR A 240 13.46 2.17 -8.25
CA TYR A 240 13.78 2.09 -6.81
C TYR A 240 15.27 2.33 -6.52
N TRP A 241 16.10 2.48 -7.56
CA TRP A 241 17.55 2.55 -7.40
C TRP A 241 18.04 3.81 -6.69
N ASN A 242 17.30 4.92 -6.79
CA ASN A 242 17.64 6.18 -6.13
C ASN A 242 17.70 6.08 -4.58
N GLN A 243 17.21 4.98 -4.01
CA GLN A 243 17.20 4.75 -2.57
C GLN A 243 18.21 3.65 -2.15
N LEU A 244 18.99 3.12 -3.11
CA LEU A 244 19.94 2.04 -2.87
C LEU A 244 21.35 2.58 -2.76
N THR A 245 21.99 2.37 -1.62
CA THR A 245 23.33 2.86 -1.28
C THR A 245 24.42 2.31 -2.21
N GLU A 246 24.21 1.11 -2.76
CA GLU A 246 25.14 0.41 -3.63
C GLU A 246 25.08 0.85 -5.11
N ILE A 247 24.16 1.71 -5.49
CA ILE A 247 23.94 2.14 -6.88
C ILE A 247 24.14 3.66 -7.04
N GLU A 248 24.35 4.39 -5.95
CA GLU A 248 24.69 5.81 -5.97
C GLU A 248 26.09 6.09 -6.57
#